data_71bf5bafa51b1426f55dda9224dc7ee0
#
_entry.id   71bf5bafa51b1426f55dda9224dc7ee0
#
_cell.length_a   1.000
_cell.length_b   1.000
_cell.length_c   1.000
_cell.angle_alpha   90.00
_cell.angle_beta   90.00
_cell.angle_gamma   90.00
#
_symmetry.space_group_name_H-M   'P 1'
#
loop_
_entity.id
_entity.type
_entity.pdbx_description
1 polymer ?
#
loop_
_entity_poly.entity_id
_entity_poly.type
_entity_poly.pdbx_seq_one_letter_code
_entity_poly.pdbx_strand_id
1 'polypeptide(L)'
;MLLFFACAFVGWIYEVVYYYTLGWGFHNSGFFYGPFIPIYGIGAMLILLTTAKLRRHPALVFIVAAAVATVLEYIVGKLLLVIGDIRLWDYSEMKYNLEGIICLKCSLIFGVLAIVLTYLLLPLMFYISRKIGAIARHIISGLLLFAWLVDAVFSLIFNFKSRM
;
A
#
# COMPACT_ATOMS: atom_id res chain seq x y z
N MET A 1 7.27 0.35 12.44
CA MET A 1 7.87 -0.46 11.36
C MET A 1 7.09 -1.73 11.04
N LEU A 2 6.82 -2.66 11.98
CA LEU A 2 6.08 -3.90 11.68
C LEU A 2 4.73 -3.65 11.00
N LEU A 3 3.97 -2.64 11.45
CA LEU A 3 2.69 -2.28 10.83
C LEU A 3 2.84 -1.83 9.36
N PHE A 4 3.88 -1.06 9.06
CA PHE A 4 4.19 -0.66 7.67
C PHE A 4 4.39 -1.89 6.77
N PHE A 5 5.27 -2.83 7.19
CA PHE A 5 5.52 -4.04 6.41
C PHE A 5 4.28 -4.95 6.34
N ALA A 6 3.50 -5.06 7.42
CA ALA A 6 2.25 -5.81 7.40
C ALA A 6 1.26 -5.22 6.38
N CYS A 7 1.10 -3.91 6.34
CA CYS A 7 0.21 -3.24 5.38
C CYS A 7 0.73 -3.35 3.94
N ALA A 8 2.05 -3.20 3.73
CA ALA A 8 2.66 -3.37 2.41
C ALA A 8 2.50 -4.81 1.87
N PHE A 9 2.60 -5.81 2.76
CA PHE A 9 2.39 -7.21 2.43
C PHE A 9 0.91 -7.54 2.17
N VAL A 10 0.00 -7.04 3.02
CA VAL A 10 -1.45 -7.20 2.81
C VAL A 10 -1.89 -6.54 1.51
N GLY A 11 -1.34 -5.36 1.19
CA GLY A 11 -1.60 -4.70 -0.09
C GLY A 11 -1.12 -5.52 -1.28
N TRP A 12 0.04 -6.17 -1.18
CA TRP A 12 0.53 -7.09 -2.20
C TRP A 12 -0.40 -8.30 -2.37
N ILE A 13 -0.84 -8.93 -1.27
CA ILE A 13 -1.83 -10.03 -1.33
C ILE A 13 -3.12 -9.57 -2.01
N TYR A 14 -3.62 -8.38 -1.65
CA TYR A 14 -4.81 -7.81 -2.26
C TYR A 14 -4.67 -7.72 -3.78
N GLU A 15 -3.56 -7.20 -4.30
CA GLU A 15 -3.34 -7.08 -5.74
C GLU A 15 -3.18 -8.44 -6.43
N VAL A 16 -2.42 -9.36 -5.83
CA VAL A 16 -2.29 -10.74 -6.37
C VAL A 16 -3.66 -11.40 -6.49
N VAL A 17 -4.51 -11.30 -5.47
CA VAL A 17 -5.88 -11.84 -5.50
C VAL A 17 -6.72 -11.11 -6.55
N TYR A 18 -6.62 -9.79 -6.64
CA TYR A 18 -7.33 -9.00 -7.63
C TYR A 18 -7.00 -9.41 -9.06
N TYR A 19 -5.73 -9.50 -9.43
CA TYR A 19 -5.31 -9.93 -10.77
C TYR A 19 -5.67 -11.39 -11.06
N TYR A 20 -5.60 -12.25 -10.04
CA TYR A 20 -6.04 -13.63 -10.17
C TYR A 20 -7.54 -13.72 -10.50
N THR A 21 -8.39 -12.89 -9.88
CA THR A 21 -9.84 -12.85 -10.19
C THR A 21 -10.14 -12.31 -11.58
N LEU A 22 -9.23 -11.54 -12.17
CA LEU A 22 -9.33 -11.07 -13.56
C LEU A 22 -8.90 -12.13 -14.60
N GLY A 23 -8.46 -13.31 -14.15
CA GLY A 23 -8.01 -14.40 -15.03
C GLY A 23 -6.56 -14.28 -15.50
N TRP A 24 -5.77 -13.35 -14.94
CA TRP A 24 -4.36 -13.13 -15.34
C TRP A 24 -3.39 -14.11 -14.65
N GLY A 25 -3.90 -14.97 -13.75
CA GLY A 25 -3.09 -15.87 -12.95
C GLY A 25 -2.30 -15.14 -11.86
N PHE A 26 -1.18 -15.75 -11.44
CA PHE A 26 -0.28 -15.11 -10.47
C PHE A 26 0.47 -13.95 -11.14
N HIS A 27 0.19 -12.74 -10.67
CA HIS A 27 0.88 -11.52 -11.10
C HIS A 27 1.57 -10.87 -9.90
N ASN A 28 2.90 -10.75 -9.96
CA ASN A 28 3.65 -10.02 -8.94
C ASN A 28 3.53 -8.53 -9.19
N SER A 29 2.62 -7.88 -8.48
CA SER A 29 2.32 -6.46 -8.65
C SER A 29 3.36 -5.57 -7.97
N GLY A 30 3.49 -4.36 -8.49
CA GLY A 30 4.36 -3.32 -7.94
C GLY A 30 5.71 -3.23 -8.65
N PHE A 31 6.55 -2.35 -8.10
CA PHE A 31 7.89 -2.09 -8.64
C PHE A 31 8.94 -3.09 -8.14
N PHE A 32 8.71 -3.68 -6.97
CA PHE A 32 9.64 -4.55 -6.25
C PHE A 32 9.46 -6.03 -6.63
N TYR A 33 10.52 -6.82 -6.54
CA TYR A 33 10.45 -8.27 -6.74
C TYR A 33 9.85 -9.00 -5.54
N GLY A 34 10.08 -8.48 -4.33
CA GLY A 34 9.53 -9.04 -3.09
C GLY A 34 8.06 -8.73 -2.88
N PRO A 35 7.41 -9.43 -1.95
CA PRO A 35 5.96 -9.33 -1.71
C PRO A 35 5.60 -8.09 -0.86
N PHE A 36 6.07 -6.91 -1.26
CA PHE A 36 5.82 -5.67 -0.55
C PHE A 36 5.51 -4.53 -1.54
N ILE A 37 4.37 -3.90 -1.39
CA ILE A 37 3.99 -2.71 -2.16
C ILE A 37 4.01 -1.50 -1.22
N PRO A 38 5.07 -0.67 -1.23
CA PRO A 38 5.29 0.38 -0.24
C PRO A 38 4.18 1.42 -0.14
N ILE A 39 3.47 1.71 -1.24
CA ILE A 39 2.38 2.69 -1.24
C ILE A 39 1.28 2.32 -0.24
N TYR A 40 0.99 1.01 -0.06
CA TYR A 40 0.03 0.56 0.95
C TYR A 40 0.54 0.76 2.37
N GLY A 41 1.84 0.55 2.61
CA GLY A 41 2.46 0.83 3.90
C GLY A 41 2.45 2.32 4.24
N ILE A 42 2.86 3.17 3.30
CA ILE A 42 2.87 4.63 3.45
C ILE A 42 1.43 5.14 3.63
N GLY A 43 0.51 4.70 2.76
CA GLY A 43 -0.90 5.07 2.84
C GLY A 43 -1.52 4.69 4.18
N ALA A 44 -1.27 3.48 4.68
CA ALA A 44 -1.74 3.04 5.99
C ALA A 44 -1.23 3.94 7.12
N MET A 45 0.05 4.30 7.11
CA MET A 45 0.61 5.20 8.14
C MET A 45 -0.01 6.59 8.09
N LEU A 46 -0.18 7.17 6.89
CA LEU A 46 -0.82 8.46 6.70
C LEU A 46 -2.29 8.44 7.15
N ILE A 47 -3.04 7.39 6.77
CA ILE A 47 -4.42 7.20 7.19
C ILE A 47 -4.52 7.14 8.72
N LEU A 48 -3.68 6.34 9.38
CA LEU A 48 -3.70 6.19 10.83
C LEU A 48 -3.33 7.49 11.56
N LEU A 49 -2.44 8.31 11.00
CA LEU A 49 -2.07 9.61 11.55
C LEU A 49 -3.22 10.62 11.39
N THR A 50 -3.78 10.73 10.19
CA THR A 50 -4.83 11.71 9.87
C THR A 50 -6.15 11.38 10.55
N THR A 51 -6.48 10.09 10.72
CA THR A 51 -7.72 9.62 11.33
C THR A 51 -7.61 9.32 12.82
N ALA A 52 -6.44 9.54 13.45
CA ALA A 52 -6.20 9.18 14.85
C ALA A 52 -7.25 9.72 15.83
N LYS A 53 -7.66 10.98 15.63
CA LYS A 53 -8.67 11.67 16.46
C LYS A 53 -10.11 11.32 16.05
N LEU A 54 -10.31 10.72 14.88
CA LEU A 54 -11.63 10.42 14.29
C LEU A 54 -12.12 9.00 14.54
N ARG A 55 -11.34 8.17 15.25
CA ARG A 55 -11.63 6.73 15.44
C ARG A 55 -12.96 6.44 16.12
N ARG A 56 -13.58 7.41 16.77
CA ARG A 56 -14.93 7.28 17.33
C ARG A 56 -16.04 7.41 16.29
N HIS A 57 -15.72 7.90 15.10
CA HIS A 57 -16.66 8.17 14.01
C HIS A 57 -16.25 7.43 12.73
N PRO A 58 -16.66 6.15 12.54
CA PRO A 58 -16.22 5.34 11.40
C PRO A 58 -16.49 5.99 10.04
N ALA A 59 -17.61 6.68 9.88
CA ALA A 59 -17.93 7.40 8.64
C ALA A 59 -16.90 8.50 8.31
N LEU A 60 -16.43 9.24 9.32
CA LEU A 60 -15.38 10.25 9.11
C LEU A 60 -14.03 9.59 8.81
N VAL A 61 -13.72 8.46 9.47
CA VAL A 61 -12.51 7.68 9.13
C VAL A 61 -12.56 7.24 7.66
N PHE A 62 -13.70 6.72 7.20
CA PHE A 62 -13.87 6.33 5.81
C PHE A 62 -13.63 7.51 4.85
N ILE A 63 -14.31 8.64 5.05
CA ILE A 63 -14.24 9.80 4.14
C ILE A 63 -12.82 10.37 4.09
N VAL A 64 -12.22 10.63 5.26
CA VAL A 64 -10.87 11.22 5.36
C VAL A 64 -9.83 10.27 4.79
N ALA A 65 -9.94 8.98 5.08
CA ALA A 65 -9.01 7.98 4.58
C ALA A 65 -9.11 7.81 3.05
N ALA A 66 -10.32 7.78 2.49
CA ALA A 66 -10.52 7.74 1.05
C ALA A 66 -9.87 8.97 0.37
N ALA A 67 -10.08 10.17 0.92
CA ALA A 67 -9.47 11.39 0.39
C ALA A 67 -7.93 11.34 0.48
N VAL A 68 -7.37 10.97 1.63
CA VAL A 68 -5.91 10.87 1.84
C VAL A 68 -5.28 9.84 0.90
N ALA A 69 -5.89 8.66 0.76
CA ALA A 69 -5.40 7.62 -0.13
C ALA A 69 -5.45 8.05 -1.60
N THR A 70 -6.54 8.70 -2.03
CA THR A 70 -6.69 9.23 -3.40
C THR A 70 -5.63 10.28 -3.72
N VAL A 71 -5.37 11.21 -2.79
CA VAL A 71 -4.32 12.24 -2.98
C VAL A 71 -2.94 11.58 -3.06
N LEU A 72 -2.64 10.62 -2.18
CA LEU A 72 -1.38 9.89 -2.21
C LEU A 72 -1.21 9.14 -3.53
N GLU A 73 -2.24 8.41 -3.98
CA GLU A 73 -2.23 7.65 -5.23
C GLU A 73 -1.99 8.57 -6.44
N TYR A 74 -2.66 9.73 -6.47
CA TYR A 74 -2.47 10.71 -7.53
C TYR A 74 -1.04 11.27 -7.55
N ILE A 75 -0.51 11.65 -6.38
CA ILE A 75 0.85 12.20 -6.27
C ILE A 75 1.87 11.15 -6.74
N VAL A 76 1.77 9.92 -6.24
CA VAL A 76 2.71 8.84 -6.61
C VAL A 76 2.60 8.49 -8.09
N GLY A 77 1.39 8.31 -8.62
CA GLY A 77 1.17 8.01 -10.03
C GLY A 77 1.70 9.11 -10.94
N LYS A 78 1.46 10.38 -10.59
CA LYS A 78 1.96 11.53 -11.35
C LYS A 78 3.48 11.64 -11.32
N LEU A 79 4.11 11.43 -10.15
CA LEU A 79 5.57 11.42 -10.02
C LEU A 79 6.21 10.31 -10.85
N LEU A 80 5.66 9.10 -10.84
CA LEU A 80 6.17 7.97 -11.63
C LEU A 80 6.09 8.26 -13.13
N LEU A 81 4.99 8.87 -13.60
CA LEU A 81 4.84 9.27 -15.00
C LEU A 81 5.82 10.37 -15.38
N VAL A 82 5.97 11.42 -14.56
CA VAL A 82 6.82 12.59 -14.91
C VAL A 82 8.31 12.25 -14.84
N ILE A 83 8.73 11.46 -13.85
CA ILE A 83 10.17 11.16 -13.62
C ILE A 83 10.67 10.03 -14.51
N GLY A 84 9.85 8.99 -14.75
CA GLY A 84 10.32 7.76 -15.37
C GLY A 84 9.44 7.24 -16.51
N ASP A 85 8.39 7.98 -16.89
CA ASP A 85 7.36 7.47 -17.83
C ASP A 85 6.83 6.08 -17.41
N ILE A 86 6.72 5.89 -16.08
CA ILE A 86 6.32 4.63 -15.47
C ILE A 86 4.85 4.69 -15.11
N ARG A 87 4.06 3.79 -15.70
CA ARG A 87 2.67 3.57 -15.33
C ARG A 87 2.55 2.19 -14.67
N LEU A 88 2.38 2.15 -13.34
CA LEU A 88 2.23 0.91 -12.59
C LEU A 88 0.78 0.41 -12.58
N TRP A 89 -0.20 1.29 -12.78
CA TRP A 89 -1.64 1.00 -12.90
C TRP A 89 -2.29 1.94 -13.89
N ASP A 90 -3.43 1.54 -14.44
CA ASP A 90 -4.19 2.36 -15.37
C ASP A 90 -5.70 2.20 -15.13
N TYR A 91 -6.35 3.31 -14.79
CA TYR A 91 -7.80 3.36 -14.59
C TYR A 91 -8.54 4.08 -15.73
N SER A 92 -7.93 4.26 -16.89
CA SER A 92 -8.53 4.98 -18.02
C SER A 92 -9.87 4.42 -18.45
N GLU A 93 -10.04 3.10 -18.36
CA GLU A 93 -11.31 2.40 -18.65
C GLU A 93 -12.36 2.51 -17.51
N MET A 94 -11.97 3.01 -16.34
CA MET A 94 -12.88 3.12 -15.20
C MET A 94 -13.69 4.41 -15.27
N LYS A 95 -14.98 4.31 -14.90
CA LYS A 95 -15.85 5.50 -14.77
C LYS A 95 -15.33 6.41 -13.64
N TYR A 96 -15.47 7.72 -13.88
CA TYR A 96 -15.01 8.75 -12.93
C TYR A 96 -13.53 8.64 -12.57
N ASN A 97 -12.69 8.36 -13.58
CA ASN A 97 -11.26 8.46 -13.44
C ASN A 97 -10.75 9.89 -13.70
N LEU A 98 -9.58 10.19 -13.17
CA LEU A 98 -8.84 11.41 -13.48
C LEU A 98 -7.46 10.99 -14.03
N GLU A 99 -7.20 11.30 -15.29
CA GLU A 99 -5.97 10.99 -16.02
C GLU A 99 -5.59 9.48 -16.03
N GLY A 100 -6.52 8.58 -15.74
CA GLY A 100 -6.25 7.17 -15.55
C GLY A 100 -5.42 6.84 -14.30
N ILE A 101 -5.11 7.84 -13.46
CA ILE A 101 -4.27 7.69 -12.27
C ILE A 101 -5.10 7.33 -11.05
N ILE A 102 -6.25 7.97 -10.88
CA ILE A 102 -7.20 7.72 -9.78
C ILE A 102 -8.60 7.47 -10.33
N CYS A 103 -9.43 6.76 -9.60
CA CYS A 103 -10.84 6.60 -9.92
C CYS A 103 -11.72 6.53 -8.66
N LEU A 104 -12.97 6.95 -8.77
CA LEU A 104 -13.92 6.97 -7.65
C LEU A 104 -14.09 5.59 -7.02
N LYS A 105 -14.17 4.52 -7.84
CA LYS A 105 -14.30 3.14 -7.33
C LYS A 105 -13.11 2.77 -6.44
N CYS A 106 -11.89 3.05 -6.87
CA CYS A 106 -10.68 2.76 -6.10
C CYS A 106 -10.61 3.57 -4.81
N SER A 107 -10.97 4.87 -4.88
CA SER A 107 -11.05 5.74 -3.71
C SER A 107 -12.02 5.19 -2.63
N LEU A 108 -13.19 4.69 -3.04
CA LEU A 108 -14.16 4.07 -2.13
C LEU A 108 -13.62 2.75 -1.53
N ILE A 109 -12.94 1.93 -2.33
CA ILE A 109 -12.27 0.70 -1.85
C ILE A 109 -11.23 1.05 -0.80
N PHE A 110 -10.39 2.08 -1.02
CA PHE A 110 -9.42 2.53 -0.01
C PHE A 110 -10.09 3.00 1.28
N GLY A 111 -11.25 3.65 1.19
CA GLY A 111 -12.06 3.98 2.37
C GLY A 111 -12.47 2.74 3.17
N VAL A 112 -12.94 1.67 2.48
CA VAL A 112 -13.28 0.40 3.13
C VAL A 112 -12.05 -0.26 3.74
N LEU A 113 -10.93 -0.32 3.00
CA LEU A 113 -9.66 -0.87 3.50
C LEU A 113 -9.16 -0.11 4.74
N ALA A 114 -9.38 1.20 4.80
CA ALA A 114 -9.03 2.00 5.97
C ALA A 114 -9.89 1.67 7.21
N ILE A 115 -11.14 1.32 7.03
CA ILE A 115 -12.00 0.80 8.11
C ILE A 115 -11.43 -0.52 8.62
N VAL A 116 -11.12 -1.47 7.73
CA VAL A 116 -10.50 -2.74 8.09
C VAL A 116 -9.14 -2.53 8.77
N LEU A 117 -8.31 -1.62 8.25
CA LEU A 117 -7.04 -1.24 8.84
C LEU A 117 -7.21 -0.73 10.29
N THR A 118 -8.12 0.23 10.48
CA THR A 118 -8.25 0.96 11.75
C THR A 118 -8.90 0.11 12.84
N TYR A 119 -9.92 -0.69 12.50
CA TYR A 119 -10.74 -1.38 13.51
C TYR A 119 -10.44 -2.88 13.63
N LEU A 120 -9.74 -3.49 12.65
CA LEU A 120 -9.37 -4.88 12.69
C LEU A 120 -7.86 -5.07 12.71
N LEU A 121 -7.13 -4.58 11.69
CA LEU A 121 -5.71 -4.89 11.53
C LEU A 121 -4.86 -4.19 12.60
N LEU A 122 -5.13 -2.94 12.91
CA LEU A 122 -4.37 -2.19 13.92
C LEU A 122 -4.50 -2.81 15.33
N PRO A 123 -5.69 -3.12 15.87
CA PRO A 123 -5.81 -3.80 17.17
C PRO A 123 -5.14 -5.18 17.15
N LEU A 124 -5.28 -5.96 16.08
CA LEU A 124 -4.63 -7.24 15.91
C LEU A 124 -3.10 -7.11 15.96
N MET A 125 -2.54 -6.14 15.25
CA MET A 125 -1.10 -5.88 15.27
C MET A 125 -0.60 -5.43 16.65
N PHE A 126 -1.39 -4.65 17.41
CA PHE A 126 -1.07 -4.32 18.80
C PHE A 126 -1.09 -5.56 19.69
N TYR A 127 -2.09 -6.42 19.54
CA TYR A 127 -2.19 -7.67 20.30
C TYR A 127 -0.96 -8.58 20.04
N ILE A 128 -0.63 -8.82 18.75
CA ILE A 128 0.55 -9.61 18.36
C ILE A 128 1.83 -8.95 18.89
N SER A 129 1.97 -7.66 18.72
CA SER A 129 3.14 -6.88 19.15
C SER A 129 3.40 -6.95 20.65
N ARG A 130 2.34 -7.09 21.47
CA ARG A 130 2.48 -7.28 22.94
C ARG A 130 2.98 -8.67 23.30
N LYS A 131 2.65 -9.70 22.49
CA LYS A 131 3.13 -11.07 22.72
C LYS A 131 4.59 -11.28 22.30
N ILE A 132 5.06 -10.48 21.36
CA ILE A 132 6.44 -10.52 20.88
C ILE A 132 7.30 -9.60 21.77
N GLY A 133 8.35 -10.16 22.38
CA GLY A 133 9.29 -9.37 23.19
C GLY A 133 9.91 -8.19 22.43
N ALA A 134 10.29 -7.12 23.12
CA ALA A 134 10.82 -5.92 22.49
C ALA A 134 12.04 -6.20 21.60
N ILE A 135 12.96 -7.03 22.05
CA ILE A 135 14.18 -7.41 21.32
C ILE A 135 13.79 -8.11 20.00
N ALA A 136 12.90 -9.10 20.05
CA ALA A 136 12.45 -9.83 18.86
C ALA A 136 11.77 -8.90 17.86
N ARG A 137 10.97 -7.91 18.30
CA ARG A 137 10.36 -6.90 17.43
C ARG A 137 11.41 -6.06 16.69
N HIS A 138 12.47 -5.64 17.38
CA HIS A 138 13.54 -4.87 16.75
C HIS A 138 14.31 -5.71 15.74
N ILE A 139 14.62 -6.97 16.08
CA ILE A 139 15.31 -7.90 15.18
C ILE A 139 14.46 -8.14 13.91
N ILE A 140 13.18 -8.52 14.08
CA ILE A 140 12.28 -8.76 12.94
C ILE A 140 12.15 -7.50 12.08
N SER A 141 11.97 -6.32 12.69
CA SER A 141 11.87 -5.06 11.94
C SER A 141 13.17 -4.73 11.19
N GLY A 142 14.33 -5.02 11.77
CA GLY A 142 15.63 -4.81 11.13
C GLY A 142 15.83 -5.76 9.95
N LEU A 143 15.49 -7.04 10.12
CA LEU A 143 15.58 -8.04 9.04
C LEU A 143 14.64 -7.70 7.87
N LEU A 144 13.40 -7.30 8.15
CA LEU A 144 12.45 -6.86 7.12
C LEU A 144 12.94 -5.62 6.37
N LEU A 145 13.48 -4.64 7.10
CA LEU A 145 14.04 -3.44 6.48
C LEU A 145 15.24 -3.78 5.60
N PHE A 146 16.15 -4.61 6.09
CA PHE A 146 17.32 -5.03 5.34
C PHE A 146 16.91 -5.78 4.05
N ALA A 147 16.02 -6.77 4.16
CA ALA A 147 15.51 -7.52 3.02
C ALA A 147 14.85 -6.59 1.99
N TRP A 148 14.03 -5.63 2.46
CA TRP A 148 13.38 -4.66 1.59
C TRP A 148 14.36 -3.69 0.92
N LEU A 149 15.42 -3.25 1.61
CA LEU A 149 16.46 -2.41 1.01
C LEU A 149 17.26 -3.16 -0.06
N VAL A 150 17.58 -4.43 0.18
CA VAL A 150 18.23 -5.29 -0.82
C VAL A 150 17.34 -5.43 -2.05
N ASP A 151 16.06 -5.75 -1.87
CA ASP A 151 15.08 -5.84 -2.96
C ASP A 151 14.95 -4.50 -3.71
N ALA A 152 14.94 -3.37 -3.00
CA ALA A 152 14.88 -2.04 -3.60
C ALA A 152 16.08 -1.79 -4.54
N VAL A 153 17.29 -2.12 -4.10
CA VAL A 153 18.50 -1.98 -4.92
C VAL A 153 18.42 -2.87 -6.16
N PHE A 154 18.07 -4.15 -5.99
CA PHE A 154 17.91 -5.07 -7.12
C PHE A 154 16.83 -4.60 -8.10
N SER A 155 15.65 -4.21 -7.60
CA SER A 155 14.54 -3.73 -8.42
C SER A 155 14.90 -2.47 -9.21
N LEU A 156 15.63 -1.53 -8.60
CA LEU A 156 16.14 -0.35 -9.30
C LEU A 156 17.09 -0.73 -10.43
N ILE A 157 18.10 -1.56 -10.15
CA ILE A 157 19.10 -1.94 -11.15
C ILE A 157 18.46 -2.69 -12.33
N PHE A 158 17.62 -3.68 -12.06
CA PHE A 158 17.07 -4.54 -13.10
C PHE A 158 15.91 -3.90 -13.86
N ASN A 159 15.01 -3.17 -13.20
CA ASN A 159 13.89 -2.50 -13.89
C ASN A 159 14.36 -1.33 -14.75
N PHE A 160 15.41 -0.62 -14.36
CA PHE A 160 16.00 0.39 -15.24
C PHE A 160 16.75 -0.23 -16.42
N LYS A 161 17.47 -1.35 -16.21
CA LYS A 161 18.21 -2.04 -17.28
C LYS A 161 17.30 -2.70 -18.33
N SER A 162 16.10 -3.13 -17.97
CA SER A 162 15.14 -3.74 -18.90
C SER A 162 14.36 -2.69 -19.74
N ARG A 163 14.53 -1.40 -19.46
CA ARG A 163 13.86 -0.28 -20.13
C ARG A 163 14.82 0.55 -21.01
N MET A 164 16.14 0.34 -20.91
CA MET A 164 17.15 0.85 -21.84
C MET A 164 17.39 -0.17 -22.97
#